data_5ceca320c36a31d302e529bb351ed620
#
_entry.id   5ceca320c36a31d302e529bb351ed620
#
_cell.length_a   1.000
_cell.length_b   1.000
_cell.length_c   1.000
_cell.angle_alpha   90.00
_cell.angle_beta   90.00
_cell.angle_gamma   90.00
#
_symmetry.space_group_name_H-M   'P 1'
#
loop_
_entity.id
_entity.type
_entity.pdbx_description
1 polymer ?
#
loop_
_entity_poly.entity_id
_entity_poly.type
_entity_poly.pdbx_seq_one_letter_code
_entity_poly.pdbx_strand_id
1 'polypeptide(L)'
;MKRVYTQDDVTRLLADERIRGIYLCDLLMEKLKKQLPNAKGEVKASISRAHGILSGLFRDLIGHSASKERAFDEQIMAFVREDYKLLPEPEGKPIDALVFPSEEQTISVIDDEVYGGAHCYLIRECLGFVDGKTQYTDTQQVVQFVQKNDDGSVVPGLQSEQLVLALLDRHQKLNNRFPSEQNAKMVEGLQMFLDACKERVQERIERGVMGELKK
;
A
#
# COMPACT_ATOMS: atom_id res chain seq x y z
N MET A 1 36.42 10.74 16.98
CA MET A 1 36.16 9.30 16.70
C MET A 1 34.66 9.16 16.41
N LYS A 2 34.25 8.76 15.22
CA LYS A 2 32.81 8.49 14.96
C LYS A 2 32.42 7.28 15.80
N ARG A 3 31.31 7.41 16.54
CA ARG A 3 30.73 6.31 17.31
C ARG A 3 30.16 5.30 16.32
N VAL A 4 30.49 4.04 16.45
CA VAL A 4 29.93 2.95 15.65
C VAL A 4 28.86 2.29 16.50
N TYR A 5 27.64 2.24 15.99
CA TYR A 5 26.49 1.63 16.65
C TYR A 5 26.33 0.19 16.16
N THR A 6 26.05 -0.73 17.09
CA THR A 6 25.59 -2.07 16.76
C THR A 6 24.06 -2.06 16.61
N GLN A 7 23.50 -3.13 16.04
CA GLN A 7 22.04 -3.30 15.96
C GLN A 7 21.39 -3.22 17.35
N ASP A 8 22.01 -3.80 18.37
CA ASP A 8 21.51 -3.77 19.75
C ASP A 8 21.53 -2.34 20.33
N ASP A 9 22.56 -1.54 20.04
CA ASP A 9 22.63 -0.14 20.46
C ASP A 9 21.48 0.66 19.84
N VAL A 10 21.20 0.47 18.55
CA VAL A 10 20.11 1.12 17.85
C VAL A 10 18.76 0.68 18.39
N THR A 11 18.57 -0.61 18.62
CA THR A 11 17.33 -1.16 19.21
C THR A 11 17.05 -0.53 20.59
N ARG A 12 18.08 -0.40 21.43
CA ARG A 12 17.94 0.27 22.73
C ARG A 12 17.61 1.76 22.60
N LEU A 13 18.24 2.45 21.68
CA LEU A 13 17.98 3.88 21.43
C LEU A 13 16.56 4.10 20.91
N LEU A 14 16.09 3.28 20.00
CA LEU A 14 14.76 3.38 19.41
C LEU A 14 13.64 2.81 20.30
N ALA A 15 13.98 2.12 21.39
CA ALA A 15 13.04 1.79 22.46
C ALA A 15 12.56 3.04 23.23
N ASP A 16 13.33 4.12 23.26
CA ASP A 16 12.87 5.43 23.75
C ASP A 16 11.95 6.06 22.71
N GLU A 17 10.67 6.18 23.05
CA GLU A 17 9.61 6.70 22.17
C GLU A 17 9.91 8.12 21.68
N ARG A 18 10.58 8.93 22.49
CA ARG A 18 10.96 10.30 22.13
C ARG A 18 12.04 10.30 21.05
N ILE A 19 13.09 9.49 21.24
CA ILE A 19 14.18 9.36 20.27
C ILE A 19 13.65 8.82 18.95
N ARG A 20 12.85 7.78 19.03
CA ARG A 20 12.16 7.18 17.89
C ARG A 20 11.32 8.21 17.14
N GLY A 21 10.52 9.01 17.87
CA GLY A 21 9.70 10.07 17.29
C GLY A 21 10.52 11.13 16.55
N ILE A 22 11.69 11.51 17.08
CA ILE A 22 12.59 12.46 16.44
C ILE A 22 13.06 11.96 15.06
N TYR A 23 13.57 10.72 15.01
CA TYR A 23 14.04 10.14 13.75
C TYR A 23 12.93 9.93 12.73
N LEU A 24 11.74 9.53 13.19
CA LEU A 24 10.57 9.39 12.33
C LEU A 24 10.10 10.71 11.72
N CYS A 25 10.04 11.77 12.52
CA CYS A 25 9.69 13.11 12.02
C CYS A 25 10.66 13.56 10.93
N ASP A 26 11.97 13.34 11.13
CA ASP A 26 12.98 13.73 10.15
C ASP A 26 12.82 12.95 8.84
N LEU A 27 12.66 11.63 8.92
CA LEU A 27 12.44 10.76 7.77
C LEU A 27 11.20 11.17 6.96
N LEU A 28 10.08 11.45 7.64
CA LEU A 28 8.85 11.88 7.01
C LEU A 28 8.99 13.26 6.36
N MET A 29 9.68 14.20 7.02
CA MET A 29 9.97 15.52 6.45
C MET A 29 10.82 15.44 5.19
N GLU A 30 11.85 14.58 5.16
CA GLU A 30 12.65 14.34 3.96
C GLU A 30 11.80 13.86 2.78
N LYS A 31 10.86 12.94 3.04
CA LYS A 31 9.95 12.44 2.00
C LYS A 31 9.03 13.51 1.46
N LEU A 32 8.40 14.27 2.35
CA LEU A 32 7.53 15.38 1.93
C LEU A 32 8.30 16.42 1.11
N LYS A 33 9.55 16.71 1.48
CA LYS A 33 10.42 17.60 0.69
C LYS A 33 10.69 17.08 -0.72
N LYS A 34 10.90 15.78 -0.89
CA LYS A 34 11.12 15.17 -2.21
C LYS A 34 9.88 15.23 -3.10
N GLN A 35 8.68 15.17 -2.52
CA GLN A 35 7.43 15.26 -3.26
C GLN A 35 7.03 16.71 -3.62
N LEU A 36 7.48 17.69 -2.85
CA LEU A 36 7.07 19.09 -2.99
C LEU A 36 7.33 19.72 -4.37
N PRO A 37 8.46 19.47 -5.05
CA PRO A 37 8.74 20.05 -6.35
C PRO A 37 7.74 19.63 -7.44
N ASN A 38 7.21 18.42 -7.35
CA ASN A 38 6.31 17.84 -8.34
C ASN A 38 4.82 18.10 -8.02
N ALA A 39 4.52 18.56 -6.82
CA ALA A 39 3.16 18.78 -6.35
C ALA A 39 2.60 20.14 -6.82
N LYS A 40 1.32 20.18 -7.21
CA LYS A 40 0.60 21.38 -7.66
C LYS A 40 -0.69 21.58 -6.87
N GLY A 41 -1.20 22.82 -6.85
CA GLY A 41 -2.50 23.16 -6.27
C GLY A 41 -2.67 22.71 -4.83
N GLU A 42 -3.80 22.09 -4.50
CA GLU A 42 -4.15 21.63 -3.15
C GLU A 42 -3.21 20.57 -2.60
N VAL A 43 -2.66 19.71 -3.46
CA VAL A 43 -1.68 18.68 -3.05
C VAL A 43 -0.43 19.34 -2.50
N LYS A 44 0.09 20.37 -3.18
CA LYS A 44 1.23 21.16 -2.70
C LYS A 44 0.94 21.82 -1.35
N ALA A 45 -0.26 22.41 -1.21
CA ALA A 45 -0.68 23.04 0.04
C ALA A 45 -0.78 22.00 1.19
N SER A 46 -1.30 20.81 0.91
CA SER A 46 -1.41 19.72 1.89
C SER A 46 -0.06 19.19 2.32
N ILE A 47 0.87 18.96 1.39
CA ILE A 47 2.25 18.56 1.70
C ILE A 47 2.95 19.63 2.53
N SER A 48 2.78 20.91 2.20
CA SER A 48 3.39 22.02 2.96
C SER A 48 2.83 22.09 4.39
N ARG A 49 1.53 21.88 4.58
CA ARG A 49 0.89 21.81 5.92
C ARG A 49 1.42 20.63 6.72
N ALA A 50 1.47 19.43 6.12
CA ALA A 50 1.99 18.24 6.77
C ALA A 50 3.45 18.41 7.20
N HIS A 51 4.29 18.98 6.33
CA HIS A 51 5.68 19.31 6.65
C HIS A 51 5.77 20.31 7.82
N GLY A 52 4.90 21.33 7.84
CA GLY A 52 4.84 22.31 8.94
C GLY A 52 4.48 21.66 10.28
N ILE A 53 3.48 20.75 10.30
CA ILE A 53 3.08 20.00 11.50
C ILE A 53 4.24 19.13 12.01
N LEU A 54 4.88 18.35 11.12
CA LEU A 54 6.01 17.51 11.48
C LEU A 54 7.21 18.33 11.98
N SER A 55 7.46 19.49 11.40
CA SER A 55 8.52 20.39 11.85
C SER A 55 8.24 20.97 13.25
N GLY A 56 6.97 21.22 13.57
CA GLY A 56 6.54 21.60 14.92
C GLY A 56 6.77 20.48 15.91
N LEU A 57 6.24 19.29 15.63
CA LEU A 57 6.40 18.10 16.47
C LEU A 57 7.88 17.74 16.69
N PHE A 58 8.68 17.77 15.64
CA PHE A 58 10.12 17.55 15.72
C PHE A 58 10.81 18.52 16.70
N ARG A 59 10.45 19.80 16.62
CA ARG A 59 10.99 20.85 17.51
C ARG A 59 10.58 20.62 18.97
N ASP A 60 9.34 20.21 19.20
CA ASP A 60 8.83 19.92 20.54
C ASP A 60 9.52 18.69 21.15
N LEU A 61 9.74 17.64 20.36
CA LEU A 61 10.43 16.41 20.77
C LEU A 61 11.91 16.68 21.09
N ILE A 62 12.59 17.52 20.31
CA ILE A 62 14.01 17.87 20.52
C ILE A 62 14.18 18.78 21.74
N GLY A 63 13.23 19.70 21.96
CA GLY A 63 13.36 20.77 22.96
C GLY A 63 14.29 21.91 22.47
N HIS A 64 14.18 23.06 23.11
CA HIS A 64 14.82 24.29 22.67
C HIS A 64 16.36 24.28 22.76
N SER A 65 16.96 23.42 23.57
CA SER A 65 18.40 23.38 23.82
C SER A 65 19.22 22.54 22.85
N ALA A 66 18.56 21.68 22.09
CA ALA A 66 19.24 20.69 21.25
C ALA A 66 19.47 21.15 19.79
N SER A 67 19.04 22.34 19.43
CA SER A 67 19.04 22.82 18.04
C SER A 67 20.41 23.20 17.46
N LYS A 68 21.45 23.25 18.27
CA LYS A 68 22.78 23.76 17.84
C LYS A 68 23.86 22.70 17.56
N GLU A 69 23.69 21.47 17.96
CA GLU A 69 24.74 20.44 17.87
C GLU A 69 24.36 19.16 17.14
N ARG A 70 23.32 19.17 16.33
CA ARG A 70 22.88 17.94 15.68
C ARG A 70 23.20 17.85 14.21
N ALA A 71 24.29 17.19 13.94
CA ALA A 71 24.26 16.22 12.87
C ALA A 71 23.45 15.01 13.37
N PHE A 72 22.27 14.72 12.78
CA PHE A 72 21.65 13.41 12.95
C PHE A 72 22.69 12.37 12.62
N ASP A 73 22.86 11.40 13.51
CA ASP A 73 23.83 10.36 13.25
C ASP A 73 23.36 9.55 12.04
N GLU A 74 24.08 9.71 10.94
CA GLU A 74 23.78 9.06 9.65
C GLU A 74 23.64 7.56 9.78
N GLN A 75 24.38 6.95 10.72
CA GLN A 75 24.31 5.52 10.95
C GLN A 75 22.96 5.13 11.59
N ILE A 76 22.50 5.88 12.59
CA ILE A 76 21.18 5.66 13.21
C ILE A 76 20.08 5.91 12.18
N MET A 77 20.21 6.98 11.37
CA MET A 77 19.24 7.23 10.29
C MET A 77 19.21 6.12 9.25
N ALA A 78 20.33 5.48 8.94
CA ALA A 78 20.37 4.34 8.06
C ALA A 78 19.58 3.14 8.65
N PHE A 79 19.75 2.85 9.93
CA PHE A 79 18.95 1.82 10.63
C PHE A 79 17.45 2.18 10.67
N VAL A 80 17.12 3.44 10.99
CA VAL A 80 15.72 3.90 10.99
C VAL A 80 15.11 3.77 9.59
N ARG A 81 15.85 4.12 8.56
CA ARG A 81 15.40 3.92 7.17
C ARG A 81 15.27 2.45 6.81
N GLU A 82 16.05 1.59 7.44
CA GLU A 82 16.01 0.15 7.25
C GLU A 82 14.85 -0.51 7.99
N ASP A 83 14.60 -0.16 9.25
CA ASP A 83 13.47 -0.64 10.06
C ASP A 83 12.14 -0.06 9.60
N TYR A 84 12.14 1.20 9.18
CA TYR A 84 11.03 1.87 8.54
C TYR A 84 11.24 1.93 7.03
N LYS A 85 11.88 0.94 6.46
CA LYS A 85 11.76 0.73 5.04
C LYS A 85 10.27 0.76 4.77
N LEU A 86 9.82 1.97 4.48
CA LEU A 86 8.77 2.13 3.53
C LEU A 86 9.30 1.30 2.39
N LEU A 87 8.71 0.16 2.24
CA LEU A 87 9.06 -0.84 1.26
C LEU A 87 9.68 -0.13 0.06
N PRO A 88 10.90 -0.44 -0.39
CA PRO A 88 11.38 0.10 -1.65
C PRO A 88 10.17 0.03 -2.53
N GLU A 89 9.84 1.10 -3.27
CA GLU A 89 8.65 1.04 -4.13
C GLU A 89 8.66 -0.34 -4.72
N PRO A 90 7.75 -1.22 -4.32
CA PRO A 90 7.95 -2.63 -4.60
C PRO A 90 7.98 -2.69 -6.11
N GLU A 91 9.11 -3.10 -6.67
CA GLU A 91 9.23 -3.40 -8.09
C GLU A 91 8.34 -4.61 -8.32
N GLY A 92 7.04 -4.35 -8.33
CA GLY A 92 6.05 -5.36 -8.56
C GLY A 92 6.14 -5.81 -10.01
N LYS A 93 5.99 -7.09 -10.25
CA LYS A 93 5.85 -7.64 -11.60
C LYS A 93 4.52 -7.14 -12.16
N PRO A 94 4.54 -6.33 -13.24
CA PRO A 94 3.30 -5.81 -13.81
C PRO A 94 2.43 -6.95 -14.34
N ILE A 95 1.12 -6.78 -14.20
CA ILE A 95 0.13 -7.67 -14.81
C ILE A 95 -0.28 -7.08 -16.15
N ASP A 96 -0.17 -7.86 -17.20
CA ASP A 96 -0.68 -7.48 -18.51
C ASP A 96 -2.21 -7.32 -18.44
N ALA A 97 -2.68 -6.13 -18.79
CA ALA A 97 -4.10 -5.83 -18.84
C ALA A 97 -4.58 -5.81 -20.29
N LEU A 98 -5.63 -6.57 -20.57
CA LEU A 98 -6.27 -6.58 -21.89
C LEU A 98 -6.89 -5.23 -22.29
N VAL A 99 -7.11 -4.33 -21.34
CA VAL A 99 -7.85 -3.07 -21.52
C VAL A 99 -6.92 -1.87 -21.65
N PHE A 100 -5.74 -1.93 -21.01
CA PHE A 100 -4.78 -0.82 -21.02
C PHE A 100 -3.49 -1.24 -21.74
N PRO A 101 -2.84 -0.32 -22.47
CA PRO A 101 -1.52 -0.59 -23.05
C PRO A 101 -0.52 -1.01 -21.97
N SER A 102 0.35 -1.96 -22.27
CA SER A 102 1.39 -2.46 -21.36
C SER A 102 2.32 -1.37 -20.81
N GLU A 103 2.43 -0.25 -21.53
CA GLU A 103 3.19 0.94 -21.13
C GLU A 103 2.52 1.71 -19.96
N GLU A 104 1.23 1.52 -19.76
CA GLU A 104 0.45 2.13 -18.66
C GLU A 104 0.27 1.20 -17.47
N GLN A 105 1.29 0.46 -17.09
CA GLN A 105 1.25 -0.51 -15.99
C GLN A 105 0.50 0.02 -14.77
N THR A 106 -0.70 -0.52 -14.54
CA THR A 106 -1.63 -0.02 -13.52
C THR A 106 -1.70 -0.92 -12.31
N ILE A 107 -1.35 -2.21 -12.47
CA ILE A 107 -1.39 -3.23 -11.42
C ILE A 107 -0.09 -4.02 -11.47
N SER A 108 0.53 -4.20 -10.30
CA SER A 108 1.73 -5.02 -10.14
C SER A 108 1.57 -5.97 -8.96
N VAL A 109 2.10 -7.19 -9.10
CA VAL A 109 2.22 -8.18 -8.02
C VAL A 109 3.54 -7.97 -7.31
N ILE A 110 3.55 -7.96 -5.98
CA ILE A 110 4.75 -7.71 -5.18
C ILE A 110 5.17 -8.88 -4.29
N ASP A 111 4.32 -9.86 -4.10
CA ASP A 111 4.66 -11.09 -3.38
C ASP A 111 5.14 -12.20 -4.32
N ASP A 112 5.88 -13.14 -3.75
CA ASP A 112 6.23 -14.36 -4.46
C ASP A 112 4.99 -15.28 -4.56
N GLU A 113 4.87 -15.98 -5.63
CA GLU A 113 3.75 -16.88 -5.90
C GLU A 113 3.89 -18.25 -5.18
N VAL A 114 4.64 -18.31 -4.05
CA VAL A 114 5.03 -19.57 -3.36
C VAL A 114 3.82 -20.38 -2.91
N TYR A 115 2.70 -19.73 -2.56
CA TYR A 115 1.50 -20.39 -2.02
C TYR A 115 0.36 -20.54 -3.04
N GLY A 116 0.67 -20.61 -4.32
CA GLY A 116 -0.31 -20.92 -5.36
C GLY A 116 -1.20 -19.76 -5.79
N GLY A 117 -0.82 -18.54 -5.49
CA GLY A 117 -1.48 -17.33 -5.95
C GLY A 117 -0.83 -16.08 -5.38
N ALA A 118 -0.82 -15.02 -6.15
CA ALA A 118 -0.38 -13.73 -5.65
C ALA A 118 -1.39 -13.18 -4.64
N HIS A 119 -0.90 -12.64 -3.52
CA HIS A 119 -1.72 -12.15 -2.43
C HIS A 119 -1.60 -10.64 -2.22
N CYS A 120 -0.54 -10.01 -2.75
CA CYS A 120 -0.30 -8.60 -2.59
C CYS A 120 -0.14 -7.90 -3.94
N TYR A 121 -0.96 -6.88 -4.15
CA TYR A 121 -1.00 -6.11 -5.39
C TYR A 121 -0.81 -4.63 -5.12
N LEU A 122 -0.14 -3.95 -6.05
CA LEU A 122 -0.07 -2.50 -6.09
C LEU A 122 -0.91 -2.02 -7.26
N ILE A 123 -1.80 -1.08 -6.98
CA ILE A 123 -2.67 -0.46 -7.98
C ILE A 123 -2.41 1.03 -7.98
N ARG A 124 -2.06 1.58 -9.14
CA ARG A 124 -1.91 3.03 -9.29
C ARG A 124 -3.27 3.71 -9.30
N GLU A 125 -3.34 4.86 -8.65
CA GLU A 125 -4.53 5.66 -8.56
C GLU A 125 -4.71 6.52 -9.83
N CYS A 126 -5.91 6.50 -10.41
CA CYS A 126 -6.25 7.32 -11.55
C CYS A 126 -6.47 8.78 -11.14
N LEU A 127 -5.72 9.72 -11.74
CA LEU A 127 -5.86 11.17 -11.56
C LEU A 127 -6.93 11.79 -12.44
N GLY A 128 -7.28 11.14 -13.53
CA GLY A 128 -8.22 11.66 -14.52
C GLY A 128 -7.79 11.37 -15.95
N PHE A 129 -8.33 12.16 -16.88
CA PHE A 129 -8.14 11.98 -18.30
C PHE A 129 -7.63 13.27 -18.93
N VAL A 130 -6.48 13.22 -19.58
CA VAL A 130 -5.86 14.38 -20.24
C VAL A 130 -5.46 13.96 -21.65
N ASP A 131 -5.86 14.74 -22.67
CA ASP A 131 -5.55 14.50 -24.08
C ASP A 131 -5.85 13.07 -24.56
N GLY A 132 -6.97 12.51 -24.10
CA GLY A 132 -7.41 11.17 -24.48
C GLY A 132 -6.68 10.03 -23.75
N LYS A 133 -5.83 10.33 -22.77
CA LYS A 133 -5.06 9.33 -22.00
C LYS A 133 -5.37 9.41 -20.52
N THR A 134 -5.49 8.25 -19.87
CA THR A 134 -5.59 8.18 -18.42
C THR A 134 -4.27 8.59 -17.79
N GLN A 135 -4.35 9.48 -16.81
CA GLN A 135 -3.20 9.88 -15.98
C GLN A 135 -3.27 9.16 -14.64
N TYR A 136 -2.15 8.65 -14.19
CA TYR A 136 -2.01 7.94 -12.92
C TYR A 136 -1.05 8.67 -11.99
N THR A 137 -1.27 8.51 -10.68
CA THR A 137 -0.35 9.02 -9.66
C THR A 137 0.91 8.15 -9.60
N ASP A 138 1.99 8.71 -9.05
CA ASP A 138 3.14 7.92 -8.62
C ASP A 138 2.85 7.15 -7.32
N THR A 139 1.74 7.46 -6.63
CA THR A 139 1.28 6.75 -5.44
C THR A 139 0.50 5.50 -5.84
N GLN A 140 0.66 4.45 -5.05
CA GLN A 140 0.02 3.16 -5.28
C GLN A 140 -0.85 2.80 -4.09
N GLN A 141 -1.98 2.16 -4.37
CA GLN A 141 -2.80 1.53 -3.36
C GLN A 141 -2.40 0.06 -3.22
N VAL A 142 -2.19 -0.38 -1.99
CA VAL A 142 -1.88 -1.78 -1.71
C VAL A 142 -3.18 -2.53 -1.51
N VAL A 143 -3.36 -3.61 -2.25
CA VAL A 143 -4.44 -4.57 -2.06
C VAL A 143 -3.84 -5.87 -1.57
N GLN A 144 -3.97 -6.13 -0.26
CA GLN A 144 -3.54 -7.37 0.38
C GLN A 144 -4.74 -8.32 0.48
N PHE A 145 -4.63 -9.50 -0.12
CA PHE A 145 -5.57 -10.60 0.11
C PHE A 145 -5.12 -11.45 1.29
N VAL A 146 -6.07 -12.12 1.94
CA VAL A 146 -5.77 -13.08 3.00
C VAL A 146 -4.84 -14.15 2.47
N GLN A 147 -3.70 -14.33 3.15
CA GLN A 147 -2.73 -15.37 2.85
C GLN A 147 -2.64 -16.33 4.04
N LYS A 148 -2.78 -17.60 3.77
CA LYS A 148 -2.60 -18.66 4.76
C LYS A 148 -1.31 -19.40 4.47
N ASN A 149 -0.36 -19.36 5.40
CA ASN A 149 0.94 -19.98 5.25
C ASN A 149 0.92 -21.45 5.66
N ASP A 150 1.90 -22.22 5.20
CA ASP A 150 2.03 -23.66 5.51
C ASP A 150 2.26 -23.94 7.01
N ASP A 151 2.85 -22.99 7.74
CA ASP A 151 3.03 -23.05 9.19
C ASP A 151 1.73 -22.79 9.98
N GLY A 152 0.61 -22.51 9.28
CA GLY A 152 -0.70 -22.19 9.85
C GLY A 152 -0.87 -20.71 10.22
N SER A 153 0.15 -19.88 10.06
CA SER A 153 0.01 -18.43 10.25
C SER A 153 -0.86 -17.82 9.16
N VAL A 154 -1.51 -16.69 9.47
CA VAL A 154 -2.41 -16.00 8.54
C VAL A 154 -1.97 -14.55 8.43
N VAL A 155 -1.71 -14.10 7.20
CA VAL A 155 -1.58 -12.68 6.89
C VAL A 155 -2.99 -12.14 6.67
N PRO A 156 -3.43 -11.15 7.46
CA PRO A 156 -4.77 -10.57 7.29
C PRO A 156 -4.86 -9.77 5.99
N GLY A 157 -6.05 -9.77 5.38
CA GLY A 157 -6.30 -9.07 4.13
C GLY A 157 -7.75 -9.20 3.69
N LEU A 158 -8.02 -8.78 2.47
CA LEU A 158 -9.32 -8.88 1.84
C LEU A 158 -9.60 -10.31 1.36
N GLN A 159 -10.87 -10.69 1.36
CA GLN A 159 -11.35 -11.83 0.57
C GLN A 159 -11.69 -11.35 -0.84
N SER A 160 -11.47 -12.18 -1.85
CA SER A 160 -11.82 -11.85 -3.24
C SER A 160 -13.29 -11.46 -3.39
N GLU A 161 -14.17 -12.14 -2.65
CA GLU A 161 -15.60 -11.88 -2.64
C GLU A 161 -15.94 -10.45 -2.16
N GLN A 162 -15.20 -9.92 -1.19
CA GLN A 162 -15.42 -8.54 -0.70
C GLN A 162 -15.11 -7.51 -1.79
N LEU A 163 -14.01 -7.72 -2.52
CA LEU A 163 -13.63 -6.82 -3.62
C LEU A 163 -14.65 -6.91 -4.77
N VAL A 164 -15.08 -8.12 -5.11
CA VAL A 164 -16.07 -8.34 -6.18
C VAL A 164 -17.45 -7.80 -5.79
N LEU A 165 -17.85 -7.88 -4.53
CA LEU A 165 -19.10 -7.26 -4.04
C LEU A 165 -19.06 -5.73 -4.18
N ALA A 166 -17.94 -5.09 -3.89
CA ALA A 166 -17.78 -3.65 -4.09
C ALA A 166 -17.85 -3.27 -5.58
N LEU A 167 -17.24 -4.09 -6.45
CA LEU A 167 -17.32 -3.90 -7.90
C LEU A 167 -18.75 -4.13 -8.42
N LEU A 168 -19.45 -5.15 -7.94
CA LEU A 168 -20.83 -5.44 -8.32
C LEU A 168 -21.76 -4.27 -7.97
N ASP A 169 -21.72 -3.78 -6.74
CA ASP A 169 -22.51 -2.62 -6.30
C ASP A 169 -22.22 -1.39 -7.19
N ARG A 170 -20.95 -1.11 -7.44
CA ARG A 170 -20.53 -0.02 -8.32
C ARG A 170 -21.10 -0.18 -9.74
N HIS A 171 -20.93 -1.36 -10.35
CA HIS A 171 -21.37 -1.59 -11.74
C HIS A 171 -22.89 -1.65 -11.88
N GLN A 172 -23.62 -2.13 -10.89
CA GLN A 172 -25.08 -2.03 -10.86
C GLN A 172 -25.55 -0.56 -10.88
N LYS A 173 -24.95 0.30 -10.03
CA LYS A 173 -25.27 1.73 -10.00
C LYS A 173 -24.89 2.43 -11.30
N LEU A 174 -23.76 2.07 -11.91
CA LEU A 174 -23.37 2.60 -13.23
C LEU A 174 -24.32 2.15 -14.33
N ASN A 175 -24.72 0.89 -14.35
CA ASN A 175 -25.67 0.38 -15.34
C ASN A 175 -27.05 1.00 -15.17
N ASN A 176 -27.51 1.26 -13.95
CA ASN A 176 -28.76 1.98 -13.70
C ASN A 176 -28.73 3.41 -14.23
N ARG A 177 -27.58 4.09 -14.14
CA ARG A 177 -27.41 5.46 -14.63
C ARG A 177 -27.14 5.53 -16.13
N PHE A 178 -26.36 4.60 -16.65
CA PHE A 178 -25.91 4.52 -18.04
C PHE A 178 -26.13 3.11 -18.59
N PRO A 179 -27.37 2.72 -18.88
CA PRO A 179 -27.66 1.37 -19.36
C PRO A 179 -26.93 1.06 -20.66
N SER A 180 -26.25 -0.09 -20.69
CA SER A 180 -25.65 -0.61 -21.91
C SER A 180 -25.53 -2.14 -21.81
N GLU A 181 -25.41 -2.79 -22.97
CA GLU A 181 -25.19 -4.24 -23.03
C GLU A 181 -23.86 -4.61 -22.32
N GLN A 182 -22.82 -3.81 -22.47
CA GLN A 182 -21.52 -4.02 -21.86
C GLN A 182 -21.60 -3.90 -20.33
N ASN A 183 -22.30 -2.89 -19.82
CA ASN A 183 -22.51 -2.72 -18.38
C ASN A 183 -23.30 -3.88 -17.79
N ALA A 184 -24.34 -4.35 -18.50
CA ALA A 184 -25.10 -5.51 -18.08
C ALA A 184 -24.24 -6.78 -18.01
N LYS A 185 -23.40 -7.03 -19.02
CA LYS A 185 -22.46 -8.16 -19.04
C LYS A 185 -21.43 -8.10 -17.90
N MET A 186 -20.95 -6.89 -17.54
CA MET A 186 -20.06 -6.73 -16.39
C MET A 186 -20.75 -7.12 -15.07
N VAL A 187 -21.99 -6.68 -14.87
CA VAL A 187 -22.79 -7.05 -13.70
C VAL A 187 -23.03 -8.56 -13.63
N GLU A 188 -23.41 -9.17 -14.74
CA GLU A 188 -23.61 -10.62 -14.86
C GLU A 188 -22.34 -11.41 -14.54
N GLY A 189 -21.19 -11.01 -15.11
CA GLY A 189 -19.91 -11.67 -14.87
C GLY A 189 -19.46 -11.60 -13.40
N LEU A 190 -19.67 -10.46 -12.74
CA LEU A 190 -19.36 -10.31 -11.32
C LEU A 190 -20.31 -11.16 -10.45
N GLN A 191 -21.58 -11.27 -10.82
CA GLN A 191 -22.54 -12.15 -10.14
C GLN A 191 -22.15 -13.62 -10.29
N MET A 192 -21.80 -14.05 -11.51
CA MET A 192 -21.32 -15.42 -11.77
C MET A 192 -20.09 -15.76 -10.91
N PHE A 193 -19.15 -14.82 -10.75
CA PHE A 193 -18.00 -15.03 -9.87
C PHE A 193 -18.44 -15.30 -8.42
N LEU A 194 -19.35 -14.50 -7.88
CA LEU A 194 -19.84 -14.65 -6.50
C LEU A 194 -20.61 -15.98 -6.31
N ASP A 195 -21.37 -16.41 -7.31
CA ASP A 195 -22.08 -17.69 -7.25
C ASP A 195 -21.10 -18.86 -7.27
N ALA A 196 -20.06 -18.82 -8.11
CA ALA A 196 -18.99 -19.82 -8.10
C ALA A 196 -18.23 -19.86 -6.75
N CYS A 197 -18.04 -18.71 -6.09
CA CYS A 197 -17.47 -18.67 -4.75
C CYS A 197 -18.35 -19.38 -3.72
N LYS A 198 -19.67 -19.17 -3.78
CA LYS A 198 -20.63 -19.88 -2.90
C LYS A 198 -20.61 -21.39 -3.11
N GLU A 199 -20.63 -21.84 -4.38
CA GLU A 199 -20.54 -23.24 -4.74
C GLU A 199 -19.26 -23.87 -4.21
N ARG A 200 -18.10 -23.20 -4.37
CA ARG A 200 -16.83 -23.66 -3.83
C ARG A 200 -16.84 -23.78 -2.30
N VAL A 201 -17.44 -22.82 -1.61
CA VAL A 201 -17.57 -22.87 -0.14
C VAL A 201 -18.44 -24.04 0.27
N GLN A 202 -19.58 -24.23 -0.39
CA GLN A 202 -20.51 -25.33 -0.10
C GLN A 202 -19.84 -26.71 -0.31
N GLU A 203 -19.14 -26.89 -1.42
CA GLU A 203 -18.39 -28.13 -1.71
C GLU A 203 -17.34 -28.41 -0.62
N ARG A 204 -16.61 -27.38 -0.15
CA ARG A 204 -15.60 -27.54 0.90
C ARG A 204 -16.21 -27.90 2.26
N ILE A 205 -17.39 -27.35 2.57
CA ILE A 205 -18.15 -27.71 3.77
C ILE A 205 -18.56 -29.18 3.70
N GLU A 206 -19.11 -29.62 2.58
CA GLU A 206 -19.55 -31.02 2.36
C GLU A 206 -18.39 -32.02 2.48
N ARG A 207 -17.17 -31.63 2.02
CA ARG A 207 -15.95 -32.45 2.18
C ARG A 207 -15.31 -32.34 3.57
N GLY A 208 -15.82 -31.46 4.46
CA GLY A 208 -15.24 -31.27 5.80
C GLY A 208 -13.83 -30.64 5.82
N VAL A 209 -13.45 -29.92 4.75
CA VAL A 209 -12.12 -29.30 4.60
C VAL A 209 -12.18 -27.77 4.63
N MET A 210 -13.26 -27.20 5.18
CA MET A 210 -13.41 -25.75 5.28
C MET A 210 -12.33 -25.15 6.14
N GLY A 211 -11.63 -24.14 5.60
CA GLY A 211 -10.50 -23.48 6.28
C GLY A 211 -9.15 -24.20 6.22
N GLU A 212 -9.07 -25.38 5.57
CA GLU A 212 -7.80 -26.09 5.38
C GLU A 212 -7.18 -25.80 4.01
N LEU A 213 -5.82 -25.93 3.90
CA LEU A 213 -5.10 -25.80 2.62
C LEU A 213 -5.13 -27.14 1.80
N LYS A 214 -6.03 -28.04 2.08
CA LYS A 214 -6.20 -29.31 1.37
C LYS A 214 -6.95 -29.13 0.05
N LYS A 215 -6.48 -29.83 -0.98
CA LYS A 215 -7.16 -29.95 -2.30
C LYS A 215 -8.39 -30.83 -2.20
#